data_db3239f629b34cde6fb387d60dad45a2
#
_entry.id   db3239f629b34cde6fb387d60dad45a2
#
_cell.length_a   1.000
_cell.length_b   1.000
_cell.length_c   1.000
_cell.angle_alpha   90.00
_cell.angle_beta   90.00
_cell.angle_gamma   90.00
#
_symmetry.space_group_name_H-M   'P 1'
#
loop_
_entity.id
_entity.type
_entity.pdbx_description
1 polymer ?
#
loop_
_entity_poly.entity_id
_entity_poly.type
_entity_poly.pdbx_seq_one_letter_code
_entity_poly.pdbx_strand_id
1 'polypeptide(L)'
;MISSPNARMDSTPAWFPGVTLNYAENMLFSPSHSDPSVQSTKGKEDSKIAVTEVREGCSEIRHVTWLDLRHKVALLSNAMRAQGVRKGDRVAVVASHSVDTLVVFMAITSLGGIFSSSSTDMGTKGVLDRLLQVKPAWVFVDDAALYNGKVVDLRAKMGEIVTGMQGVEEFRGMVSVPRFQQAKDISNLPRTVTLREYLDKGKGDAELRFERVGFMDPFLIVYSSGTTGIPKCIVHSVGGVLISRQKEARLHSDLGPDTVYLQYTTTGWIMYLTAISVLQHGARAVLYDGSPFQPDLTTFVRLLGNQRVTDLGISPRYLQTLASANPPVIPRKVTDLSAMRSVSSTGMVLSDSLFEWFYDEAFPPSVQLCNISGGTDIAACFGLQNPLTPVYVGGCQGPGLGIKLEVYDQLIEGGPGVKGQAVPIGEPGELVATKPFPNQPVCFWGDDSGKKYFDAYFARFDDVWTHGDFISIHPVTGGVYFLGRADGVLNPSGVRFGSAEIYSVIEAHFGDEVQDSICVGQRRPKDTDESVVLFLLMKPGKKFSQDLVKRVRDRIAKECSKRHVPKYVFETPEIPVRSVQQNVESTVC
;
A
#
# COMPACT_ATOMS: atom_id res chain seq x y z
N MET A 1 -18.88 17.71 -12.96
CA MET A 1 -17.73 17.24 -12.19
C MET A 1 -17.97 17.41 -10.69
N ILE A 2 -17.56 18.45 -10.00
CA ILE A 2 -17.95 18.71 -8.60
C ILE A 2 -19.34 19.33 -8.60
N SER A 3 -20.18 18.97 -7.63
CA SER A 3 -21.55 19.52 -7.51
C SER A 3 -21.59 21.04 -7.27
N SER A 4 -20.53 21.57 -6.64
CA SER A 4 -20.34 23.01 -6.44
C SER A 4 -18.88 23.39 -6.67
N PRO A 5 -18.57 24.36 -7.55
CA PRO A 5 -17.20 24.83 -7.78
C PRO A 5 -16.52 25.43 -6.52
N ASN A 6 -17.32 25.88 -5.56
CA ASN A 6 -16.87 26.49 -4.30
C ASN A 6 -17.03 25.56 -3.10
N ALA A 7 -17.26 24.24 -3.35
CA ALA A 7 -17.35 23.28 -2.26
C ALA A 7 -16.01 23.21 -1.52
N ARG A 8 -16.08 23.32 -0.21
CA ARG A 8 -14.92 23.17 0.68
C ARG A 8 -14.43 21.74 0.65
N MET A 9 -13.11 21.55 0.69
CA MET A 9 -12.47 20.24 0.66
C MET A 9 -12.75 19.45 1.94
N ASP A 10 -12.82 20.13 3.09
CA ASP A 10 -13.11 19.54 4.40
C ASP A 10 -14.55 19.02 4.53
N SER A 11 -15.45 19.43 3.63
CA SER A 11 -16.84 18.92 3.56
C SER A 11 -16.99 17.71 2.61
N THR A 12 -15.90 17.13 2.13
CA THR A 12 -15.90 16.01 1.19
C THR A 12 -16.81 16.25 -0.03
N PRO A 13 -16.37 17.06 -1.01
CA PRO A 13 -17.20 17.47 -2.14
C PRO A 13 -17.77 16.30 -2.92
N ALA A 14 -19.03 16.36 -3.31
CA ALA A 14 -19.65 15.37 -4.16
C ALA A 14 -19.14 15.49 -5.60
N TRP A 15 -18.56 14.40 -6.11
CA TRP A 15 -18.09 14.27 -7.48
C TRP A 15 -19.13 13.57 -8.35
N PHE A 16 -19.31 14.05 -9.57
CA PHE A 16 -20.16 13.43 -10.59
C PHE A 16 -21.55 13.00 -10.07
N PRO A 17 -22.36 13.91 -9.53
CA PRO A 17 -23.68 13.58 -9.00
C PRO A 17 -24.57 12.95 -10.08
N GLY A 18 -25.28 11.88 -9.73
CA GLY A 18 -26.14 11.12 -10.62
C GLY A 18 -25.45 10.04 -11.46
N VAL A 19 -24.11 10.00 -11.49
CA VAL A 19 -23.39 8.90 -12.16
C VAL A 19 -23.47 7.64 -11.30
N THR A 20 -23.80 6.52 -11.94
CA THR A 20 -23.79 5.20 -11.33
C THR A 20 -22.80 4.28 -12.03
N LEU A 21 -22.13 3.42 -11.27
CA LEU A 21 -21.08 2.52 -11.75
C LEU A 21 -20.96 1.29 -10.84
N ASN A 22 -20.08 0.36 -11.18
CA ASN A 22 -19.71 -0.76 -10.33
C ASN A 22 -18.22 -1.03 -10.42
N TYR A 23 -17.54 -1.27 -9.29
CA TYR A 23 -16.11 -1.50 -9.28
C TYR A 23 -15.72 -2.78 -10.01
N ALA A 24 -16.34 -3.93 -9.66
CA ALA A 24 -16.02 -5.22 -10.26
C ALA A 24 -16.31 -5.24 -11.77
N GLU A 25 -17.38 -4.58 -12.22
CA GLU A 25 -17.69 -4.46 -13.65
C GLU A 25 -16.54 -3.80 -14.41
N ASN A 26 -15.99 -2.69 -13.90
CA ASN A 26 -14.87 -1.99 -14.52
C ASN A 26 -13.57 -2.82 -14.53
N MET A 27 -13.40 -3.72 -13.53
CA MET A 27 -12.27 -4.65 -13.52
C MET A 27 -12.45 -5.79 -14.53
N LEU A 28 -13.65 -6.37 -14.62
CA LEU A 28 -13.93 -7.59 -15.38
C LEU A 28 -14.28 -7.34 -16.86
N PHE A 29 -14.81 -6.17 -17.18
CA PHE A 29 -15.21 -5.78 -18.54
C PHE A 29 -14.60 -4.43 -18.91
N SER A 30 -14.60 -4.15 -20.20
CA SER A 30 -14.27 -2.86 -20.77
C SER A 30 -15.54 -2.20 -21.29
N PRO A 31 -15.66 -0.86 -21.34
CA PRO A 31 -16.77 -0.21 -22.02
C PRO A 31 -16.68 -0.45 -23.53
N SER A 32 -17.83 -0.55 -24.20
CA SER A 32 -17.88 -0.56 -25.66
C SER A 32 -17.53 0.82 -26.23
N HIS A 33 -16.85 0.87 -27.37
CA HIS A 33 -16.56 2.13 -28.06
C HIS A 33 -17.79 2.83 -28.62
N SER A 34 -18.78 2.04 -29.06
CA SER A 34 -20.02 2.55 -29.68
C SER A 34 -21.04 3.00 -28.63
N ASP A 35 -21.07 2.34 -27.49
CA ASP A 35 -21.95 2.64 -26.37
C ASP A 35 -21.26 2.29 -25.06
N PRO A 36 -20.80 3.30 -24.28
CA PRO A 36 -20.14 3.06 -23.00
C PRO A 36 -20.99 2.37 -21.94
N SER A 37 -22.32 2.29 -22.12
CA SER A 37 -23.22 1.56 -21.22
C SER A 37 -23.20 0.04 -21.49
N VAL A 38 -22.65 -0.39 -22.63
CA VAL A 38 -22.56 -1.79 -23.04
C VAL A 38 -21.20 -2.35 -22.65
N GLN A 39 -21.20 -3.51 -22.00
CA GLN A 39 -19.99 -4.25 -21.66
C GLN A 39 -19.31 -4.82 -22.91
N SER A 40 -17.99 -4.81 -22.91
CA SER A 40 -17.13 -5.38 -23.93
C SER A 40 -16.04 -6.22 -23.29
N THR A 41 -15.58 -7.25 -23.99
CA THR A 41 -14.41 -8.04 -23.59
C THR A 41 -13.12 -7.59 -24.30
N LYS A 42 -13.13 -6.47 -25.01
CA LYS A 42 -11.95 -5.96 -25.72
C LYS A 42 -10.78 -5.73 -24.76
N GLY A 43 -9.65 -6.38 -25.03
CA GLY A 43 -8.47 -6.40 -24.18
C GLY A 43 -8.56 -7.33 -22.97
N LYS A 44 -9.73 -7.96 -22.76
CA LYS A 44 -10.06 -8.91 -21.68
C LYS A 44 -10.77 -10.14 -22.28
N GLU A 45 -10.27 -10.60 -23.42
CA GLU A 45 -10.84 -11.73 -24.17
C GLU A 45 -10.84 -13.01 -23.32
N ASP A 46 -11.84 -13.84 -23.48
CA ASP A 46 -12.12 -15.01 -22.63
C ASP A 46 -10.92 -15.94 -22.44
N SER A 47 -10.17 -16.21 -23.51
CA SER A 47 -9.01 -17.11 -23.49
C SER A 47 -7.72 -16.46 -22.98
N LYS A 48 -7.67 -15.13 -22.83
CA LYS A 48 -6.48 -14.42 -22.35
C LYS A 48 -6.30 -14.62 -20.86
N ILE A 49 -5.04 -14.77 -20.41
CA ILE A 49 -4.73 -14.88 -19.00
C ILE A 49 -4.96 -13.51 -18.32
N ALA A 50 -5.85 -13.47 -17.34
CA ALA A 50 -6.09 -12.32 -16.49
C ALA A 50 -5.14 -12.29 -15.30
N VAL A 51 -4.91 -13.45 -14.69
CA VAL A 51 -4.14 -13.57 -13.44
C VAL A 51 -3.20 -14.76 -13.52
N THR A 52 -1.99 -14.56 -13.06
CA THR A 52 -1.03 -15.64 -12.74
C THR A 52 -0.81 -15.63 -11.23
N GLU A 53 -1.22 -16.68 -10.54
CA GLU A 53 -0.93 -16.88 -9.12
C GLU A 53 0.35 -17.67 -8.97
N VAL A 54 1.24 -17.18 -8.10
CA VAL A 54 2.54 -17.79 -7.83
C VAL A 54 2.71 -17.95 -6.32
N ARG A 55 3.00 -19.16 -5.89
CA ARG A 55 3.31 -19.46 -4.49
C ARG A 55 4.80 -19.33 -4.22
N GLU A 56 5.17 -19.06 -2.98
CA GLU A 56 6.55 -18.92 -2.51
C GLU A 56 7.49 -19.96 -3.14
N GLY A 57 8.66 -19.48 -3.56
CA GLY A 57 9.65 -20.31 -4.22
C GLY A 57 9.25 -20.78 -5.62
N CYS A 58 8.20 -20.21 -6.22
CA CYS A 58 7.63 -20.66 -7.48
C CYS A 58 7.21 -22.15 -7.46
N SER A 59 6.89 -22.66 -6.28
CA SER A 59 6.52 -24.08 -6.06
C SER A 59 5.22 -24.47 -6.75
N GLU A 60 4.37 -23.50 -7.01
CA GLU A 60 3.12 -23.65 -7.76
C GLU A 60 2.85 -22.37 -8.55
N ILE A 61 2.52 -22.53 -9.83
CA ILE A 61 2.12 -21.45 -10.72
C ILE A 61 0.79 -21.84 -11.37
N ARG A 62 -0.21 -21.00 -11.22
CA ARG A 62 -1.55 -21.21 -11.78
C ARG A 62 -1.95 -20.01 -12.63
N HIS A 63 -2.42 -20.28 -13.84
CA HIS A 63 -2.97 -19.27 -14.73
C HIS A 63 -4.51 -19.31 -14.67
N VAL A 64 -5.11 -18.14 -14.62
CA VAL A 64 -6.57 -17.95 -14.62
C VAL A 64 -6.92 -17.05 -15.79
N THR A 65 -7.76 -17.54 -16.69
CA THR A 65 -8.24 -16.75 -17.85
C THR A 65 -9.29 -15.73 -17.42
N TRP A 66 -9.59 -14.77 -18.30
CA TRP A 66 -10.68 -13.83 -18.06
C TRP A 66 -12.03 -14.53 -17.93
N LEU A 67 -12.28 -15.59 -18.71
CA LEU A 67 -13.49 -16.41 -18.58
C LEU A 67 -13.57 -17.07 -17.20
N ASP A 68 -12.48 -17.73 -16.78
CA ASP A 68 -12.42 -18.39 -15.47
C ASP A 68 -12.61 -17.41 -14.31
N LEU A 69 -11.99 -16.24 -14.41
CA LEU A 69 -12.11 -15.20 -13.39
C LEU A 69 -13.56 -14.72 -13.27
N ARG A 70 -14.21 -14.39 -14.41
CA ARG A 70 -15.63 -14.00 -14.44
C ARG A 70 -16.51 -15.09 -13.85
N HIS A 71 -16.30 -16.34 -14.24
CA HIS A 71 -17.06 -17.47 -13.73
C HIS A 71 -16.93 -17.65 -12.22
N LYS A 72 -15.70 -17.60 -11.68
CA LYS A 72 -15.45 -17.67 -10.23
C LYS A 72 -16.12 -16.54 -9.47
N VAL A 73 -16.02 -15.31 -9.98
CA VAL A 73 -16.68 -14.14 -9.39
C VAL A 73 -18.19 -14.29 -9.40
N ALA A 74 -18.77 -14.78 -10.49
CA ALA A 74 -20.20 -15.02 -10.61
C ALA A 74 -20.70 -16.03 -9.56
N LEU A 75 -20.05 -17.19 -9.48
CA LEU A 75 -20.41 -18.22 -8.50
C LEU A 75 -20.36 -17.68 -7.06
N LEU A 76 -19.29 -16.98 -6.69
CA LEU A 76 -19.15 -16.48 -5.33
C LEU A 76 -20.12 -15.30 -5.04
N SER A 77 -20.34 -14.39 -5.98
CA SER A 77 -21.28 -13.28 -5.79
C SER A 77 -22.72 -13.78 -5.62
N ASN A 78 -23.12 -14.81 -6.36
CA ASN A 78 -24.44 -15.41 -6.22
C ASN A 78 -24.58 -16.23 -4.93
N ALA A 79 -23.52 -16.89 -4.48
CA ALA A 79 -23.50 -17.51 -3.15
C ALA A 79 -23.61 -16.46 -2.04
N MET A 80 -22.89 -15.34 -2.13
CA MET A 80 -23.01 -14.22 -1.19
C MET A 80 -24.44 -13.65 -1.16
N ARG A 81 -25.04 -13.46 -2.35
CA ARG A 81 -26.44 -13.00 -2.47
C ARG A 81 -27.43 -13.97 -1.84
N ALA A 82 -27.25 -15.27 -2.05
CA ALA A 82 -28.07 -16.31 -1.43
C ALA A 82 -27.93 -16.35 0.10
N GLN A 83 -26.77 -15.95 0.62
CA GLN A 83 -26.48 -15.77 2.05
C GLN A 83 -26.90 -14.40 2.59
N GLY A 84 -27.66 -13.63 1.78
CA GLY A 84 -28.26 -12.36 2.19
C GLY A 84 -27.30 -11.17 2.20
N VAL A 85 -26.13 -11.27 1.59
CA VAL A 85 -25.22 -10.13 1.42
C VAL A 85 -25.82 -9.15 0.40
N ARG A 86 -25.79 -7.87 0.73
CA ARG A 86 -26.41 -6.78 -0.04
C ARG A 86 -25.50 -5.58 -0.14
N LYS A 87 -25.89 -4.59 -0.96
CA LYS A 87 -25.25 -3.28 -1.06
C LYS A 87 -25.01 -2.68 0.34
N GLY A 88 -23.81 -2.22 0.58
CA GLY A 88 -23.38 -1.60 1.84
C GLY A 88 -22.94 -2.60 2.93
N ASP A 89 -23.18 -3.91 2.77
CA ASP A 89 -22.64 -4.90 3.69
C ASP A 89 -21.11 -4.95 3.58
N ARG A 90 -20.46 -5.19 4.72
CA ARG A 90 -18.99 -5.35 4.79
C ARG A 90 -18.66 -6.83 4.77
N VAL A 91 -17.69 -7.19 3.95
CA VAL A 91 -17.05 -8.50 3.97
C VAL A 91 -15.55 -8.30 4.16
N ALA A 92 -15.00 -9.00 5.15
CA ALA A 92 -13.58 -8.93 5.44
C ALA A 92 -12.85 -10.19 5.01
N VAL A 93 -11.54 -10.05 4.73
CA VAL A 93 -10.66 -11.19 4.52
C VAL A 93 -9.46 -11.13 5.46
N VAL A 94 -8.99 -12.31 5.88
CA VAL A 94 -7.69 -12.51 6.51
C VAL A 94 -6.98 -13.57 5.67
N ALA A 95 -6.36 -13.14 4.59
CA ALA A 95 -5.97 -14.05 3.52
C ALA A 95 -4.71 -13.60 2.78
N SER A 96 -4.09 -14.53 2.08
CA SER A 96 -2.92 -14.35 1.25
C SER A 96 -3.22 -13.55 -0.02
N HIS A 97 -2.17 -13.10 -0.69
CA HIS A 97 -2.26 -12.48 -2.02
C HIS A 97 -2.52 -13.53 -3.10
N SER A 98 -3.77 -13.96 -3.22
CA SER A 98 -4.22 -15.10 -4.02
C SER A 98 -5.37 -14.76 -4.96
N VAL A 99 -5.65 -15.67 -5.90
CA VAL A 99 -6.84 -15.58 -6.77
C VAL A 99 -8.13 -15.63 -5.95
N ASP A 100 -8.19 -16.47 -4.91
CA ASP A 100 -9.41 -16.59 -4.12
C ASP A 100 -9.71 -15.29 -3.35
N THR A 101 -8.71 -14.62 -2.81
CA THR A 101 -8.86 -13.28 -2.23
C THR A 101 -9.33 -12.24 -3.24
N LEU A 102 -8.78 -12.27 -4.46
CA LEU A 102 -9.23 -11.41 -5.56
C LEU A 102 -10.68 -11.68 -5.91
N VAL A 103 -11.10 -12.95 -5.99
CA VAL A 103 -12.48 -13.35 -6.28
C VAL A 103 -13.43 -12.86 -5.20
N VAL A 104 -13.05 -12.93 -3.91
CA VAL A 104 -13.84 -12.36 -2.81
C VAL A 104 -14.01 -10.84 -2.99
N PHE A 105 -12.92 -10.14 -3.32
CA PHE A 105 -12.98 -8.69 -3.55
C PHE A 105 -13.91 -8.33 -4.70
N MET A 106 -13.79 -9.01 -5.85
CA MET A 106 -14.66 -8.76 -7.00
C MET A 106 -16.11 -9.16 -6.73
N ALA A 107 -16.34 -10.26 -6.02
CA ALA A 107 -17.69 -10.72 -5.69
C ALA A 107 -18.42 -9.72 -4.79
N ILE A 108 -17.81 -9.25 -3.70
CA ILE A 108 -18.48 -8.30 -2.80
C ILE A 108 -18.71 -6.95 -3.49
N THR A 109 -17.75 -6.46 -4.28
CA THR A 109 -17.90 -5.18 -4.96
C THR A 109 -18.88 -5.25 -6.14
N SER A 110 -19.10 -6.43 -6.75
CA SER A 110 -20.17 -6.63 -7.72
C SER A 110 -21.57 -6.43 -7.12
N LEU A 111 -21.73 -6.75 -5.84
CA LEU A 111 -22.96 -6.57 -5.06
C LEU A 111 -23.12 -5.14 -4.49
N GLY A 112 -22.17 -4.23 -4.76
CA GLY A 112 -22.14 -2.92 -4.14
C GLY A 112 -21.81 -2.97 -2.63
N GLY A 113 -21.22 -4.05 -2.17
CA GLY A 113 -20.73 -4.19 -0.80
C GLY A 113 -19.33 -3.62 -0.62
N ILE A 114 -18.86 -3.63 0.61
CA ILE A 114 -17.62 -2.99 1.05
C ILE A 114 -16.59 -4.07 1.43
N PHE A 115 -15.44 -4.04 0.78
CA PHE A 115 -14.34 -4.95 1.05
C PHE A 115 -13.40 -4.39 2.13
N SER A 116 -12.86 -5.27 2.95
CA SER A 116 -11.80 -4.96 3.90
C SER A 116 -10.83 -6.13 4.03
N SER A 117 -9.54 -5.86 4.24
CA SER A 117 -8.54 -6.93 4.29
C SER A 117 -7.50 -6.74 5.39
N SER A 118 -7.02 -7.87 5.88
CA SER A 118 -5.86 -7.98 6.76
C SER A 118 -4.99 -9.13 6.27
N SER A 119 -3.68 -9.02 6.46
CA SER A 119 -2.74 -10.07 6.10
C SER A 119 -2.76 -11.23 7.12
N THR A 120 -2.35 -12.41 6.67
CA THR A 120 -2.35 -13.63 7.49
C THR A 120 -1.33 -13.60 8.64
N ASP A 121 -0.28 -12.80 8.53
CA ASP A 121 0.77 -12.63 9.53
C ASP A 121 0.38 -11.69 10.69
N MET A 122 -0.68 -10.89 10.51
CA MET A 122 -1.17 -10.02 11.57
C MET A 122 -1.65 -10.82 12.79
N GLY A 123 -1.23 -10.43 14.00
CA GLY A 123 -1.69 -11.05 15.24
C GLY A 123 -3.22 -10.94 15.42
N THR A 124 -3.82 -11.90 16.10
CA THR A 124 -5.29 -11.98 16.31
C THR A 124 -5.87 -10.70 16.90
N LYS A 125 -5.18 -10.09 17.87
CA LYS A 125 -5.59 -8.80 18.44
C LYS A 125 -5.71 -7.72 17.37
N GLY A 126 -4.69 -7.56 16.53
CA GLY A 126 -4.71 -6.56 15.46
C GLY A 126 -5.81 -6.82 14.42
N VAL A 127 -6.14 -8.08 14.14
CA VAL A 127 -7.25 -8.45 13.27
C VAL A 127 -8.58 -8.07 13.95
N LEU A 128 -8.79 -8.43 15.22
CA LEU A 128 -10.00 -8.12 15.95
C LEU A 128 -10.22 -6.62 16.15
N ASP A 129 -9.15 -5.85 16.41
CA ASP A 129 -9.22 -4.38 16.52
C ASP A 129 -9.81 -3.74 15.24
N ARG A 130 -9.67 -4.39 14.09
CA ARG A 130 -10.24 -3.97 12.79
C ARG A 130 -11.66 -4.51 12.60
N LEU A 131 -11.85 -5.80 12.78
CA LEU A 131 -13.14 -6.46 12.56
C LEU A 131 -14.24 -5.93 13.47
N LEU A 132 -13.93 -5.64 14.74
CA LEU A 132 -14.87 -5.07 15.70
C LEU A 132 -15.31 -3.65 15.35
N GLN A 133 -14.44 -2.87 14.69
CA GLN A 133 -14.82 -1.55 14.17
C GLN A 133 -15.72 -1.66 12.93
N VAL A 134 -15.34 -2.52 11.97
CA VAL A 134 -16.00 -2.65 10.65
C VAL A 134 -17.28 -3.48 10.73
N LYS A 135 -17.35 -4.43 11.67
CA LYS A 135 -18.48 -5.35 11.87
C LYS A 135 -18.93 -6.02 10.57
N PRO A 136 -18.06 -6.83 9.93
CA PRO A 136 -18.40 -7.48 8.67
C PRO A 136 -19.46 -8.57 8.85
N ALA A 137 -20.32 -8.73 7.83
CA ALA A 137 -21.30 -9.80 7.78
C ALA A 137 -20.64 -11.18 7.64
N TRP A 138 -19.56 -11.26 6.87
CA TRP A 138 -18.76 -12.47 6.66
C TRP A 138 -17.27 -12.16 6.73
N VAL A 139 -16.50 -13.13 7.24
CA VAL A 139 -15.04 -13.09 7.24
C VAL A 139 -14.51 -14.31 6.50
N PHE A 140 -13.76 -14.09 5.41
CA PHE A 140 -13.07 -15.16 4.68
C PHE A 140 -11.65 -15.26 5.22
N VAL A 141 -11.23 -16.46 5.60
CA VAL A 141 -9.91 -16.67 6.22
C VAL A 141 -9.22 -17.85 5.56
N ASP A 142 -7.96 -17.68 5.15
CA ASP A 142 -7.14 -18.81 4.72
C ASP A 142 -6.98 -19.82 5.88
N ASP A 143 -7.07 -21.10 5.58
CA ASP A 143 -6.88 -22.17 6.58
C ASP A 143 -5.40 -22.39 6.95
N ALA A 144 -4.50 -21.90 6.13
CA ALA A 144 -3.05 -21.94 6.32
C ALA A 144 -2.35 -20.80 5.57
N ALA A 145 -1.10 -20.52 5.90
CA ALA A 145 -0.21 -19.61 5.16
C ALA A 145 1.14 -20.27 4.91
N LEU A 146 1.83 -19.85 3.84
CA LEU A 146 3.21 -20.24 3.56
C LEU A 146 4.09 -18.98 3.57
N TYR A 147 5.07 -18.95 4.44
CA TYR A 147 6.02 -17.84 4.51
C TYR A 147 7.39 -18.29 5.04
N ASN A 148 8.47 -17.85 4.39
CA ASN A 148 9.86 -18.25 4.71
C ASN A 148 10.05 -19.77 4.79
N GLY A 149 9.47 -20.51 3.85
CA GLY A 149 9.55 -21.98 3.78
C GLY A 149 8.71 -22.71 4.85
N LYS A 150 7.92 -21.99 5.64
CA LYS A 150 7.13 -22.59 6.73
C LYS A 150 5.63 -22.47 6.44
N VAL A 151 4.95 -23.62 6.57
CA VAL A 151 3.49 -23.66 6.57
C VAL A 151 2.99 -23.36 7.98
N VAL A 152 2.16 -22.33 8.10
CA VAL A 152 1.52 -21.92 9.35
C VAL A 152 0.04 -22.33 9.30
N ASP A 153 -0.40 -23.10 10.27
CA ASP A 153 -1.81 -23.46 10.45
C ASP A 153 -2.56 -22.28 11.08
N LEU A 154 -3.61 -21.79 10.42
CA LEU A 154 -4.37 -20.63 10.88
C LEU A 154 -5.64 -20.96 11.65
N ARG A 155 -5.96 -22.25 11.88
CA ARG A 155 -7.21 -22.67 12.54
C ARG A 155 -7.34 -22.14 13.97
N ALA A 156 -6.24 -22.07 14.73
CA ALA A 156 -6.26 -21.47 16.07
C ALA A 156 -6.67 -19.99 16.00
N LYS A 157 -6.05 -19.22 15.08
CA LYS A 157 -6.41 -17.82 14.81
C LYS A 157 -7.87 -17.68 14.37
N MET A 158 -8.37 -18.56 13.50
CA MET A 158 -9.77 -18.59 13.08
C MET A 158 -10.71 -18.76 14.29
N GLY A 159 -10.41 -19.69 15.20
CA GLY A 159 -11.18 -19.91 16.42
C GLY A 159 -11.22 -18.67 17.32
N GLU A 160 -10.08 -18.02 17.53
CA GLU A 160 -10.00 -16.77 18.29
C GLU A 160 -10.80 -15.63 17.64
N ILE A 161 -10.74 -15.48 16.32
CA ILE A 161 -11.52 -14.47 15.58
C ILE A 161 -13.01 -14.73 15.75
N VAL A 162 -13.48 -15.96 15.52
CA VAL A 162 -14.91 -16.30 15.68
C VAL A 162 -15.38 -16.00 17.11
N THR A 163 -14.58 -16.36 18.10
CA THR A 163 -14.90 -16.11 19.52
C THR A 163 -14.99 -14.61 19.79
N GLY A 164 -14.02 -13.83 19.30
CA GLY A 164 -14.01 -12.37 19.47
C GLY A 164 -15.16 -11.66 18.77
N MET A 165 -15.72 -12.27 17.71
CA MET A 165 -16.82 -11.71 16.92
C MET A 165 -18.21 -12.15 17.40
N GLN A 166 -18.34 -13.01 18.43
CA GLN A 166 -19.63 -13.56 18.88
C GLN A 166 -20.65 -12.49 19.29
N GLY A 167 -20.20 -11.37 19.84
CA GLY A 167 -21.06 -10.26 20.25
C GLY A 167 -21.45 -9.28 19.13
N VAL A 168 -20.99 -9.48 17.91
CA VAL A 168 -21.28 -8.61 16.76
C VAL A 168 -22.56 -9.12 16.08
N GLU A 169 -23.62 -8.32 16.12
CA GLU A 169 -24.93 -8.67 15.59
C GLU A 169 -24.90 -8.95 14.08
N GLU A 170 -24.16 -8.14 13.34
CA GLU A 170 -24.04 -8.23 11.87
C GLU A 170 -23.26 -9.47 11.41
N PHE A 171 -22.41 -10.05 12.29
CA PHE A 171 -21.55 -11.17 11.94
C PHE A 171 -22.32 -12.47 11.80
N ARG A 172 -22.43 -12.98 10.58
CA ARG A 172 -23.15 -14.22 10.24
C ARG A 172 -22.27 -15.46 10.34
N GLY A 173 -20.97 -15.33 10.03
CA GLY A 173 -20.03 -16.45 10.12
C GLY A 173 -18.72 -16.21 9.40
N MET A 174 -17.92 -17.25 9.42
CA MET A 174 -16.61 -17.32 8.77
C MET A 174 -16.63 -18.33 7.64
N VAL A 175 -15.86 -18.05 6.59
CA VAL A 175 -15.61 -18.96 5.48
C VAL A 175 -14.14 -19.33 5.48
N SER A 176 -13.86 -20.62 5.64
CA SER A 176 -12.50 -21.17 5.51
C SER A 176 -12.14 -21.33 4.05
N VAL A 177 -11.08 -20.66 3.63
CA VAL A 177 -10.53 -20.71 2.28
C VAL A 177 -9.34 -21.68 2.28
N PRO A 178 -9.38 -22.79 1.52
CA PRO A 178 -8.29 -23.74 1.50
C PRO A 178 -7.08 -23.13 0.77
N ARG A 179 -5.96 -23.01 1.49
CA ARG A 179 -4.74 -22.47 0.89
C ARG A 179 -3.95 -23.51 0.09
N PHE A 180 -4.14 -24.79 0.39
CA PHE A 180 -3.51 -25.93 -0.30
C PHE A 180 -4.56 -26.86 -0.90
N GLN A 181 -4.14 -27.82 -1.74
CA GLN A 181 -5.06 -28.79 -2.35
C GLN A 181 -5.90 -29.55 -1.30
N GLN A 182 -5.27 -29.86 -0.16
CA GLN A 182 -5.98 -30.48 0.96
C GLN A 182 -6.41 -29.40 1.96
N ALA A 183 -7.69 -29.12 2.02
CA ALA A 183 -8.27 -28.24 3.02
C ALA A 183 -8.04 -28.76 4.44
N LYS A 184 -7.85 -27.85 5.39
CA LYS A 184 -7.75 -28.20 6.81
C LYS A 184 -9.15 -28.56 7.35
N ASP A 185 -9.17 -29.52 8.29
CA ASP A 185 -10.39 -29.84 9.02
C ASP A 185 -10.80 -28.68 9.96
N ILE A 186 -12.00 -28.16 9.76
CA ILE A 186 -12.59 -27.04 10.51
C ILE A 186 -13.81 -27.44 11.32
N SER A 187 -14.11 -28.74 11.46
CA SER A 187 -15.30 -29.26 12.12
C SER A 187 -15.49 -28.76 13.57
N ASN A 188 -14.39 -28.41 14.23
CA ASN A 188 -14.38 -27.87 15.59
C ASN A 188 -14.54 -26.35 15.69
N LEU A 189 -14.63 -25.64 14.55
CA LEU A 189 -14.76 -24.18 14.54
C LEU A 189 -16.23 -23.77 14.44
N PRO A 190 -16.81 -23.13 15.47
CA PRO A 190 -18.21 -22.72 15.43
C PRO A 190 -18.42 -21.62 14.37
N ARG A 191 -19.65 -21.53 13.83
CA ARG A 191 -20.03 -20.52 12.84
C ARG A 191 -19.07 -20.44 11.64
N THR A 192 -18.38 -21.53 11.30
CA THR A 192 -17.41 -21.60 10.20
C THR A 192 -17.85 -22.65 9.19
N VAL A 193 -17.82 -22.29 7.91
CA VAL A 193 -18.12 -23.18 6.79
C VAL A 193 -16.94 -23.22 5.83
N THR A 194 -16.81 -24.28 5.06
CA THR A 194 -15.82 -24.35 3.97
C THR A 194 -16.24 -23.44 2.80
N LEU A 195 -15.28 -22.98 2.01
CA LEU A 195 -15.57 -22.24 0.77
C LEU A 195 -16.51 -23.03 -0.15
N ARG A 196 -16.35 -24.35 -0.24
CA ARG A 196 -17.22 -25.23 -1.03
C ARG A 196 -18.67 -25.18 -0.56
N GLU A 197 -18.90 -25.41 0.73
CA GLU A 197 -20.24 -25.35 1.32
C GLU A 197 -20.88 -23.98 1.14
N TYR A 198 -20.06 -22.91 1.21
CA TYR A 198 -20.53 -21.56 0.97
C TYR A 198 -20.96 -21.35 -0.49
N LEU A 199 -20.17 -21.82 -1.46
CA LEU A 199 -20.48 -21.74 -2.89
C LEU A 199 -21.72 -22.56 -3.26
N ASP A 200 -21.93 -23.72 -2.64
CA ASP A 200 -23.09 -24.58 -2.88
C ASP A 200 -24.44 -23.87 -2.56
N LYS A 201 -24.42 -22.84 -1.70
CA LYS A 201 -25.61 -22.00 -1.44
C LYS A 201 -26.06 -21.18 -2.64
N GLY A 202 -25.17 -20.88 -3.58
CA GLY A 202 -25.48 -20.20 -4.85
C GLY A 202 -26.11 -21.12 -5.90
N LYS A 203 -26.24 -22.44 -5.61
CA LYS A 203 -26.83 -23.44 -6.52
C LYS A 203 -26.23 -23.47 -7.92
N GLY A 204 -24.96 -23.12 -8.05
CA GLY A 204 -24.24 -23.09 -9.34
C GLY A 204 -24.64 -21.94 -10.28
N ASP A 205 -25.42 -20.94 -9.82
CA ASP A 205 -25.73 -19.76 -10.61
C ASP A 205 -24.43 -19.00 -10.93
N ALA A 206 -24.07 -18.93 -12.19
CA ALA A 206 -22.86 -18.31 -12.72
C ALA A 206 -23.14 -17.04 -13.53
N GLU A 207 -24.34 -16.45 -13.41
CA GLU A 207 -24.66 -15.18 -14.04
C GLU A 207 -24.06 -14.00 -13.28
N LEU A 208 -23.25 -13.18 -13.94
CA LEU A 208 -22.72 -11.94 -13.37
C LEU A 208 -23.79 -10.85 -13.38
N ARG A 209 -24.06 -10.31 -12.20
CA ARG A 209 -24.98 -9.18 -12.00
C ARG A 209 -24.27 -8.12 -11.18
N PHE A 210 -24.32 -6.87 -11.62
CA PHE A 210 -23.63 -5.74 -11.01
C PHE A 210 -24.63 -4.76 -10.41
N GLU A 211 -24.54 -4.57 -9.09
CA GLU A 211 -25.31 -3.55 -8.39
C GLU A 211 -24.81 -2.15 -8.75
N ARG A 212 -25.72 -1.27 -9.13
CA ARG A 212 -25.36 0.12 -9.44
C ARG A 212 -25.20 0.93 -8.18
N VAL A 213 -24.06 1.59 -8.05
CA VAL A 213 -23.69 2.43 -6.91
C VAL A 213 -23.32 3.83 -7.37
N GLY A 214 -23.50 4.82 -6.53
CA GLY A 214 -23.08 6.19 -6.80
C GLY A 214 -21.57 6.35 -6.84
N PHE A 215 -21.08 7.42 -7.46
CA PHE A 215 -19.65 7.71 -7.56
C PHE A 215 -18.96 7.76 -6.18
N MET A 216 -19.63 8.36 -5.19
CA MET A 216 -19.12 8.53 -3.83
C MET A 216 -19.47 7.38 -2.89
N ASP A 217 -20.18 6.34 -3.37
CA ASP A 217 -20.54 5.21 -2.51
C ASP A 217 -19.26 4.45 -2.05
N PRO A 218 -19.21 4.05 -0.77
CA PRO A 218 -18.11 3.26 -0.22
C PRO A 218 -17.98 1.88 -0.88
N PHE A 219 -16.74 1.41 -1.09
CA PHE A 219 -16.48 0.03 -1.54
C PHE A 219 -15.29 -0.64 -0.86
N LEU A 220 -14.44 0.15 -0.21
CA LEU A 220 -13.19 -0.32 0.37
C LEU A 220 -12.94 0.37 1.71
N ILE A 221 -12.60 -0.42 2.73
CA ILE A 221 -12.07 0.06 4.00
C ILE A 221 -10.64 -0.44 4.14
N VAL A 222 -9.71 0.49 4.28
CA VAL A 222 -8.30 0.24 4.54
C VAL A 222 -7.88 0.85 5.88
N TYR A 223 -6.73 0.42 6.39
CA TYR A 223 -6.32 0.80 7.73
C TYR A 223 -4.98 1.52 7.71
N SER A 224 -4.89 2.60 8.47
CA SER A 224 -3.63 3.22 8.83
C SER A 224 -3.48 3.29 10.35
N SER A 225 -2.25 3.38 10.83
CA SER A 225 -2.02 3.53 12.27
C SER A 225 -2.54 4.87 12.76
N GLY A 226 -3.34 4.83 13.81
CA GLY A 226 -3.75 6.03 14.54
C GLY A 226 -2.73 6.38 15.64
N THR A 227 -2.63 7.66 16.00
CA THR A 227 -1.84 8.13 17.15
C THR A 227 -2.29 7.53 18.48
N THR A 228 -3.53 7.02 18.55
CA THR A 228 -4.13 6.39 19.74
C THR A 228 -3.88 4.88 19.83
N GLY A 229 -3.14 4.27 18.90
CA GLY A 229 -2.92 2.82 18.83
C GLY A 229 -4.06 2.02 18.19
N ILE A 230 -5.26 2.59 18.06
CA ILE A 230 -6.38 1.98 17.32
C ILE A 230 -6.27 2.41 15.85
N PRO A 231 -6.32 1.47 14.88
CA PRO A 231 -6.21 1.82 13.47
C PRO A 231 -7.37 2.69 13.00
N LYS A 232 -7.07 3.71 12.18
CA LYS A 232 -8.06 4.47 11.43
C LYS A 232 -8.66 3.58 10.34
N CYS A 233 -9.97 3.50 10.26
CA CYS A 233 -10.70 2.76 9.22
C CYS A 233 -11.07 3.74 8.09
N ILE A 234 -10.21 3.87 7.11
CA ILE A 234 -10.34 4.84 6.02
C ILE A 234 -11.26 4.27 4.94
N VAL A 235 -12.29 5.01 4.57
CA VAL A 235 -13.31 4.58 3.61
C VAL A 235 -13.09 5.27 2.26
N HIS A 236 -12.92 4.46 1.20
CA HIS A 236 -12.76 4.96 -0.16
C HIS A 236 -14.01 4.74 -1.02
N SER A 237 -14.28 5.70 -1.90
CA SER A 237 -15.38 5.65 -2.86
C SER A 237 -15.01 4.86 -4.11
N VAL A 238 -16.02 4.22 -4.72
CA VAL A 238 -15.88 3.48 -5.98
C VAL A 238 -15.31 4.37 -7.07
N GLY A 239 -15.95 5.50 -7.33
CA GLY A 239 -15.60 6.37 -8.46
C GLY A 239 -14.26 7.07 -8.25
N GLY A 240 -13.99 7.53 -7.02
CA GLY A 240 -12.74 8.20 -6.69
C GLY A 240 -11.53 7.32 -6.95
N VAL A 241 -11.60 6.06 -6.52
CA VAL A 241 -10.52 5.09 -6.78
C VAL A 241 -10.43 4.70 -8.25
N LEU A 242 -11.54 4.41 -8.92
CA LEU A 242 -11.52 4.04 -10.34
C LEU A 242 -10.87 5.11 -11.20
N ILE A 243 -11.24 6.40 -11.02
CA ILE A 243 -10.67 7.49 -11.81
C ILE A 243 -9.20 7.73 -11.47
N SER A 244 -8.83 7.61 -10.20
CA SER A 244 -7.44 7.77 -9.76
C SER A 244 -6.55 6.65 -10.33
N ARG A 245 -6.99 5.39 -10.26
CA ARG A 245 -6.26 4.26 -10.85
C ARG A 245 -6.15 4.37 -12.37
N GLN A 246 -7.22 4.83 -13.04
CA GLN A 246 -7.21 5.10 -14.47
C GLN A 246 -6.13 6.14 -14.83
N LYS A 247 -6.10 7.25 -14.11
CA LYS A 247 -5.13 8.32 -14.29
C LYS A 247 -3.69 7.83 -14.09
N GLU A 248 -3.41 7.14 -12.97
CA GLU A 248 -2.08 6.64 -12.65
C GLU A 248 -1.60 5.59 -13.65
N ALA A 249 -2.46 4.63 -13.97
CA ALA A 249 -2.11 3.57 -14.89
C ALA A 249 -1.85 4.07 -16.32
N ARG A 250 -2.72 4.95 -16.83
CA ARG A 250 -2.64 5.39 -18.23
C ARG A 250 -1.68 6.54 -18.47
N LEU A 251 -1.61 7.50 -17.54
CA LEU A 251 -0.85 8.74 -17.75
C LEU A 251 0.53 8.73 -17.07
N HIS A 252 0.69 7.94 -16.01
CA HIS A 252 1.98 7.84 -15.30
C HIS A 252 2.75 6.57 -15.61
N SER A 253 2.05 5.45 -15.88
CA SER A 253 2.69 4.13 -16.03
C SER A 253 2.51 3.50 -17.41
N ASP A 254 1.70 4.11 -18.29
CA ASP A 254 1.39 3.60 -19.64
C ASP A 254 0.98 2.11 -19.65
N LEU A 255 0.13 1.72 -18.68
CA LEU A 255 -0.37 0.34 -18.58
C LEU A 255 -1.47 0.08 -19.61
N GLY A 256 -1.46 -1.11 -20.18
CA GLY A 256 -2.44 -1.54 -21.16
C GLY A 256 -2.62 -3.06 -21.20
N PRO A 257 -3.34 -3.57 -22.21
CA PRO A 257 -3.64 -5.01 -22.31
C PRO A 257 -2.40 -5.92 -22.42
N ASP A 258 -1.28 -5.39 -22.90
CA ASP A 258 -0.03 -6.16 -23.05
C ASP A 258 0.85 -6.12 -21.81
N THR A 259 0.43 -5.39 -20.78
CA THR A 259 1.14 -5.29 -19.50
C THR A 259 1.06 -6.59 -18.71
N VAL A 260 2.20 -6.98 -18.13
CA VAL A 260 2.31 -8.03 -17.13
C VAL A 260 2.86 -7.39 -15.86
N TYR A 261 1.99 -7.17 -14.90
CA TYR A 261 2.28 -6.42 -13.69
C TYR A 261 2.45 -7.34 -12.48
N LEU A 262 3.57 -7.21 -11.79
CA LEU A 262 3.81 -7.88 -10.51
C LEU A 262 4.05 -6.83 -9.44
N GLN A 263 3.14 -6.73 -8.47
CA GLN A 263 3.36 -5.95 -7.25
C GLN A 263 3.60 -6.91 -6.09
N TYR A 264 4.80 -6.86 -5.52
CA TYR A 264 5.05 -7.57 -4.28
C TYR A 264 4.39 -6.85 -3.11
N THR A 265 3.40 -7.49 -2.49
CA THR A 265 2.58 -6.89 -1.44
C THR A 265 1.86 -7.96 -0.62
N THR A 266 1.30 -7.56 0.53
CA THR A 266 0.29 -8.33 1.26
C THR A 266 -1.09 -7.70 1.06
N THR A 267 -2.14 -8.45 1.38
CA THR A 267 -3.53 -7.98 1.31
C THR A 267 -3.85 -6.88 2.33
N GLY A 268 -3.09 -6.79 3.40
CA GLY A 268 -3.25 -5.77 4.44
C GLY A 268 -2.62 -4.41 4.11
N TRP A 269 -1.93 -4.28 2.97
CA TRP A 269 -1.31 -3.03 2.53
C TRP A 269 -2.02 -2.44 1.32
N ILE A 270 -2.09 -1.11 1.23
CA ILE A 270 -2.79 -0.40 0.13
C ILE A 270 -2.27 -0.80 -1.26
N MET A 271 -1.02 -1.25 -1.37
CA MET A 271 -0.44 -1.70 -2.64
C MET A 271 -1.13 -2.98 -3.20
N TYR A 272 -1.90 -3.70 -2.37
CA TYR A 272 -2.81 -4.74 -2.87
C TYR A 272 -3.82 -4.18 -3.88
N LEU A 273 -4.39 -3.00 -3.59
CA LEU A 273 -5.27 -2.31 -4.53
C LEU A 273 -4.56 -1.99 -5.84
N THR A 274 -3.29 -1.57 -5.79
CA THR A 274 -2.47 -1.32 -6.99
C THR A 274 -2.26 -2.60 -7.79
N ALA A 275 -1.92 -3.71 -7.11
CA ALA A 275 -1.69 -5.01 -7.74
C ALA A 275 -2.88 -5.49 -8.58
N ILE A 276 -4.12 -5.30 -8.09
CA ILE A 276 -5.32 -5.81 -8.76
C ILE A 276 -5.98 -4.80 -9.70
N SER A 277 -5.76 -3.49 -9.49
CA SER A 277 -6.37 -2.44 -10.33
C SER A 277 -5.88 -2.45 -11.77
N VAL A 278 -4.77 -3.10 -12.06
CA VAL A 278 -4.26 -3.26 -13.43
C VAL A 278 -5.23 -4.03 -14.33
N LEU A 279 -6.09 -4.86 -13.74
CA LEU A 279 -7.17 -5.55 -14.44
C LEU A 279 -8.15 -4.58 -15.12
N GLN A 280 -8.30 -3.35 -14.61
CA GLN A 280 -9.10 -2.31 -15.26
C GLN A 280 -8.65 -2.07 -16.71
N HIS A 281 -7.38 -2.24 -17.00
CA HIS A 281 -6.74 -1.95 -18.28
C HIS A 281 -6.55 -3.19 -19.18
N GLY A 282 -7.05 -4.36 -18.75
CA GLY A 282 -6.85 -5.63 -19.47
C GLY A 282 -5.45 -6.23 -19.27
N ALA A 283 -4.64 -5.67 -18.38
CA ALA A 283 -3.32 -6.18 -18.01
C ALA A 283 -3.43 -7.52 -17.26
N ARG A 284 -2.37 -8.32 -17.33
CA ARG A 284 -2.22 -9.53 -16.53
C ARG A 284 -1.62 -9.20 -15.18
N ALA A 285 -2.32 -9.52 -14.09
CA ALA A 285 -1.79 -9.42 -12.74
C ALA A 285 -1.03 -10.69 -12.35
N VAL A 286 0.19 -10.55 -11.83
CA VAL A 286 0.95 -11.66 -11.22
C VAL A 286 0.87 -11.48 -9.70
N LEU A 287 0.15 -12.40 -9.05
CA LEU A 287 -0.06 -12.42 -7.60
C LEU A 287 0.96 -13.37 -6.98
N TYR A 288 1.94 -12.83 -6.28
CA TYR A 288 2.95 -13.62 -5.59
C TYR A 288 2.64 -13.66 -4.09
N ASP A 289 2.53 -14.87 -3.54
CA ASP A 289 2.29 -15.12 -2.12
C ASP A 289 3.47 -15.82 -1.46
N GLY A 290 4.06 -15.18 -0.46
CA GLY A 290 5.20 -15.67 0.29
C GLY A 290 6.40 -14.73 0.28
N SER A 291 7.53 -15.19 0.81
CA SER A 291 8.78 -14.43 0.84
C SER A 291 9.46 -14.41 -0.54
N PRO A 292 9.89 -13.25 -1.05
CA PRO A 292 10.60 -13.15 -2.33
C PRO A 292 12.06 -13.61 -2.22
N PHE A 293 12.49 -14.00 -1.03
CA PHE A 293 13.86 -14.43 -0.72
C PHE A 293 13.98 -15.96 -0.61
N GLN A 294 12.91 -16.70 -0.80
CA GLN A 294 12.87 -18.17 -0.70
C GLN A 294 12.72 -18.82 -2.08
N PRO A 295 13.35 -19.99 -2.31
CA PRO A 295 14.35 -20.64 -1.45
C PRO A 295 15.72 -19.92 -1.48
N ASP A 296 15.93 -19.03 -2.46
CA ASP A 296 17.11 -18.20 -2.64
C ASP A 296 16.75 -16.86 -3.32
N LEU A 297 17.68 -15.91 -3.30
CA LEU A 297 17.49 -14.55 -3.83
C LEU A 297 17.29 -14.51 -5.36
N THR A 298 17.66 -15.55 -6.09
CA THR A 298 17.56 -15.58 -7.56
C THR A 298 16.22 -16.11 -8.05
N THR A 299 15.50 -16.88 -7.23
CA THR A 299 14.24 -17.54 -7.63
C THR A 299 13.16 -16.52 -8.01
N PHE A 300 12.95 -15.50 -7.20
CA PHE A 300 12.00 -14.43 -7.53
C PHE A 300 12.48 -13.60 -8.74
N VAL A 301 13.78 -13.40 -8.89
CA VAL A 301 14.34 -12.72 -10.07
C VAL A 301 14.09 -13.51 -11.34
N ARG A 302 14.30 -14.85 -11.33
CA ARG A 302 13.98 -15.72 -12.47
C ARG A 302 12.50 -15.71 -12.84
N LEU A 303 11.61 -15.58 -11.85
CA LEU A 303 10.16 -15.44 -12.09
C LEU A 303 9.86 -14.24 -13.00
N LEU A 304 10.56 -13.12 -12.80
CA LEU A 304 10.35 -11.91 -13.61
C LEU A 304 10.56 -12.18 -15.11
N GLY A 305 11.66 -12.85 -15.46
CA GLY A 305 11.93 -13.27 -16.84
C GLY A 305 10.96 -14.33 -17.34
N ASN A 306 10.74 -15.39 -16.54
CA ASN A 306 9.88 -16.52 -16.92
C ASN A 306 8.42 -16.09 -17.18
N GLN A 307 7.92 -15.13 -16.41
CA GLN A 307 6.58 -14.58 -16.59
C GLN A 307 6.55 -13.38 -17.54
N ARG A 308 7.71 -12.95 -18.08
CA ARG A 308 7.84 -11.77 -18.93
C ARG A 308 7.20 -10.53 -18.28
N VAL A 309 7.52 -10.31 -17.00
CA VAL A 309 7.02 -9.17 -16.24
C VAL A 309 7.49 -7.87 -16.91
N THR A 310 6.54 -7.01 -17.23
CA THR A 310 6.82 -5.71 -17.86
C THR A 310 6.98 -4.60 -16.83
N ASP A 311 6.25 -4.70 -15.73
CA ASP A 311 6.22 -3.66 -14.69
C ASP A 311 6.24 -4.35 -13.32
N LEU A 312 7.23 -4.02 -12.53
CA LEU A 312 7.48 -4.60 -11.20
C LEU A 312 7.26 -3.54 -10.12
N GLY A 313 6.49 -3.87 -9.08
CA GLY A 313 6.37 -3.05 -7.88
C GLY A 313 6.99 -3.74 -6.67
N ILE A 314 7.94 -3.09 -6.02
CA ILE A 314 8.69 -3.61 -4.87
C ILE A 314 8.99 -2.52 -3.83
N SER A 315 9.61 -2.90 -2.72
CA SER A 315 10.14 -1.94 -1.74
C SER A 315 11.65 -1.71 -1.94
N PRO A 316 12.20 -0.57 -1.50
CA PRO A 316 13.64 -0.34 -1.45
C PRO A 316 14.40 -1.47 -0.74
N ARG A 317 13.81 -2.06 0.32
CA ARG A 317 14.42 -3.18 1.05
C ARG A 317 14.72 -4.39 0.16
N TYR A 318 13.85 -4.68 -0.82
CA TYR A 318 14.11 -5.78 -1.76
C TYR A 318 15.38 -5.50 -2.59
N LEU A 319 15.48 -4.31 -3.16
CA LEU A 319 16.65 -3.88 -3.93
C LEU A 319 17.91 -3.92 -3.06
N GLN A 320 17.84 -3.37 -1.86
CA GLN A 320 18.93 -3.38 -0.89
C GLN A 320 19.40 -4.79 -0.56
N THR A 321 18.46 -5.73 -0.38
CA THR A 321 18.81 -7.14 -0.09
C THR A 321 19.58 -7.77 -1.24
N LEU A 322 19.20 -7.51 -2.50
CA LEU A 322 19.93 -8.02 -3.67
C LEU A 322 21.31 -7.39 -3.79
N ALA A 323 21.42 -6.08 -3.59
CA ALA A 323 22.69 -5.33 -3.67
C ALA A 323 23.67 -5.74 -2.57
N SER A 324 23.18 -5.99 -1.35
CA SER A 324 23.99 -6.32 -0.17
C SER A 324 24.34 -7.81 -0.06
N ALA A 325 23.82 -8.66 -0.93
CA ALA A 325 24.16 -10.08 -0.94
C ALA A 325 25.65 -10.30 -1.24
N ASN A 326 26.21 -11.41 -0.78
CA ASN A 326 27.62 -11.75 -1.07
C ASN A 326 27.72 -13.13 -1.76
N PRO A 327 27.97 -13.17 -3.08
CA PRO A 327 28.09 -12.03 -4.01
C PRO A 327 26.74 -11.33 -4.26
N PRO A 328 26.74 -10.06 -4.70
CA PRO A 328 25.52 -9.35 -5.07
C PRO A 328 24.71 -10.08 -6.14
N VAL A 329 23.38 -10.07 -5.98
CA VAL A 329 22.49 -10.64 -7.00
C VAL A 329 22.15 -9.56 -8.02
N ILE A 330 22.62 -9.75 -9.25
CA ILE A 330 22.46 -8.81 -10.37
C ILE A 330 21.33 -9.31 -11.28
N PRO A 331 20.12 -8.75 -11.23
CA PRO A 331 18.95 -9.28 -11.94
C PRO A 331 19.18 -9.51 -13.44
N ARG A 332 19.81 -8.56 -14.16
CA ARG A 332 20.09 -8.69 -15.60
C ARG A 332 21.07 -9.82 -15.96
N LYS A 333 21.81 -10.36 -14.97
CA LYS A 333 22.70 -11.53 -15.17
C LYS A 333 22.01 -12.84 -14.80
N VAL A 334 20.90 -12.79 -14.07
CA VAL A 334 20.16 -13.96 -13.59
C VAL A 334 19.15 -14.45 -14.61
N THR A 335 18.47 -13.51 -15.31
CA THR A 335 17.38 -13.84 -16.23
C THR A 335 17.25 -12.80 -17.34
N ASP A 336 16.53 -13.14 -18.41
CA ASP A 336 16.17 -12.19 -19.46
C ASP A 336 15.10 -11.20 -18.95
N LEU A 337 15.44 -9.92 -18.91
CA LEU A 337 14.58 -8.80 -18.53
C LEU A 337 14.17 -7.92 -19.72
N SER A 338 14.30 -8.41 -20.94
CA SER A 338 13.99 -7.64 -22.16
C SER A 338 12.54 -7.16 -22.26
N ALA A 339 11.61 -7.84 -21.57
CA ALA A 339 10.22 -7.42 -21.50
C ALA A 339 9.98 -6.30 -20.47
N MET A 340 10.90 -6.09 -19.52
CA MET A 340 10.71 -5.15 -18.42
C MET A 340 10.82 -3.71 -18.86
N ARG A 341 9.86 -2.87 -18.48
CA ARG A 341 9.79 -1.44 -18.80
C ARG A 341 10.02 -0.58 -17.57
N SER A 342 9.47 -1.00 -16.43
CA SER A 342 9.58 -0.20 -15.21
C SER A 342 9.71 -1.06 -13.94
N VAL A 343 10.37 -0.46 -12.94
CA VAL A 343 10.39 -0.96 -11.56
C VAL A 343 9.95 0.19 -10.66
N SER A 344 8.79 0.07 -10.04
CA SER A 344 8.31 1.04 -9.05
C SER A 344 8.75 0.64 -7.64
N SER A 345 9.21 1.62 -6.87
CA SER A 345 9.69 1.43 -5.50
C SER A 345 8.99 2.39 -4.54
N THR A 346 8.51 1.86 -3.42
CA THR A 346 7.77 2.64 -2.42
C THR A 346 7.83 2.00 -1.03
N GLY A 347 7.34 2.73 -0.03
CA GLY A 347 7.19 2.27 1.35
C GLY A 347 8.36 2.62 2.27
N MET A 348 9.48 3.01 1.70
CA MET A 348 10.67 3.51 2.39
C MET A 348 11.37 4.52 1.48
N VAL A 349 12.29 5.29 2.03
CA VAL A 349 13.19 6.13 1.23
C VAL A 349 14.08 5.25 0.37
N LEU A 350 14.13 5.54 -0.92
CA LEU A 350 15.05 4.89 -1.86
C LEU A 350 16.36 5.70 -1.88
N SER A 351 17.46 5.09 -1.41
CA SER A 351 18.74 5.78 -1.32
C SER A 351 19.37 6.07 -2.68
N ASP A 352 20.18 7.11 -2.74
CA ASP A 352 20.90 7.50 -3.94
C ASP A 352 21.78 6.37 -4.47
N SER A 353 22.45 5.65 -3.58
CA SER A 353 23.29 4.50 -3.91
C SER A 353 22.51 3.36 -4.58
N LEU A 354 21.24 3.16 -4.22
CA LEU A 354 20.39 2.18 -4.88
C LEU A 354 19.94 2.63 -6.28
N PHE A 355 19.74 3.93 -6.52
CA PHE A 355 19.53 4.45 -7.88
C PHE A 355 20.74 4.18 -8.77
N GLU A 356 21.96 4.47 -8.27
CA GLU A 356 23.22 4.23 -9.00
C GLU A 356 23.38 2.73 -9.29
N TRP A 357 23.31 1.89 -8.26
CA TRP A 357 23.41 0.43 -8.41
C TRP A 357 22.38 -0.13 -9.40
N PHE A 358 21.13 0.39 -9.38
CA PHE A 358 20.08 -0.05 -10.29
C PHE A 358 20.48 0.11 -11.74
N TYR A 359 20.99 1.28 -12.13
CA TYR A 359 21.36 1.60 -13.52
C TYR A 359 22.73 1.07 -13.91
N ASP A 360 23.69 1.14 -13.02
CA ASP A 360 25.08 0.74 -13.34
C ASP A 360 25.21 -0.79 -13.41
N GLU A 361 24.53 -1.52 -12.52
CA GLU A 361 24.77 -2.94 -12.37
C GLU A 361 23.53 -3.82 -12.53
N ALA A 362 22.39 -3.44 -11.94
CA ALA A 362 21.32 -4.38 -11.62
C ALA A 362 20.36 -4.65 -12.78
N PHE A 363 19.85 -3.61 -13.42
CA PHE A 363 18.80 -3.72 -14.43
C PHE A 363 19.30 -3.20 -15.80
N PRO A 364 18.62 -3.54 -16.91
CA PRO A 364 18.91 -2.92 -18.19
C PRO A 364 18.70 -1.39 -18.14
N PRO A 365 19.55 -0.57 -18.80
CA PRO A 365 19.41 0.89 -18.77
C PRO A 365 18.08 1.43 -19.32
N SER A 366 17.38 0.62 -20.12
CA SER A 366 16.06 0.95 -20.66
C SER A 366 14.92 0.83 -19.65
N VAL A 367 15.16 0.18 -18.49
CA VAL A 367 14.15 -0.01 -17.45
C VAL A 367 14.07 1.24 -16.59
N GLN A 368 12.90 1.86 -16.52
CA GLN A 368 12.68 3.04 -15.69
C GLN A 368 12.56 2.67 -14.22
N LEU A 369 13.40 3.24 -13.37
CA LEU A 369 13.23 3.18 -11.91
C LEU A 369 12.28 4.29 -11.47
N CYS A 370 11.13 3.88 -10.94
CA CYS A 370 10.04 4.76 -10.55
C CYS A 370 9.98 4.85 -9.02
N ASN A 371 10.59 5.87 -8.44
CA ASN A 371 10.34 6.16 -7.03
C ASN A 371 8.94 6.78 -6.90
N ILE A 372 8.05 6.15 -6.12
CA ILE A 372 6.68 6.61 -5.94
C ILE A 372 6.37 6.77 -4.45
N SER A 373 5.63 7.80 -4.11
CA SER A 373 5.18 8.04 -2.75
C SER A 373 3.72 8.47 -2.70
N GLY A 374 2.98 7.84 -1.82
CA GLY A 374 1.57 8.07 -1.64
C GLY A 374 1.08 7.56 -0.31
N GLY A 375 -0.22 7.42 -0.14
CA GLY A 375 -0.77 7.01 1.13
C GLY A 375 -1.99 6.13 1.03
N THR A 376 -2.15 5.30 2.05
CA THR A 376 -3.39 4.59 2.34
C THR A 376 -4.57 5.56 2.41
N ASP A 377 -4.30 6.76 2.90
CA ASP A 377 -5.27 7.83 3.13
C ASP A 377 -5.95 8.31 1.85
N ILE A 378 -5.24 8.30 0.71
CA ILE A 378 -5.81 8.73 -0.57
C ILE A 378 -5.96 7.60 -1.59
N ALA A 379 -5.52 6.38 -1.26
CA ALA A 379 -5.46 5.23 -2.17
C ALA A 379 -4.79 5.54 -3.53
N ALA A 380 -3.80 6.42 -3.51
CA ALA A 380 -3.11 6.99 -4.67
C ALA A 380 -1.72 7.50 -4.27
N CYS A 381 -1.02 8.14 -5.20
CA CYS A 381 0.29 8.74 -4.96
C CYS A 381 0.27 10.26 -5.12
N PHE A 382 1.02 10.93 -4.23
CA PHE A 382 1.35 12.36 -4.35
C PHE A 382 2.56 12.58 -5.26
N GLY A 383 3.57 11.72 -5.18
CA GLY A 383 4.73 11.69 -6.07
C GLY A 383 4.71 10.44 -6.95
N LEU A 384 4.90 10.60 -8.25
CA LEU A 384 4.81 9.53 -9.23
C LEU A 384 5.92 9.63 -10.28
N GLN A 385 6.06 8.53 -11.03
CA GLN A 385 6.85 8.51 -12.25
C GLN A 385 6.19 9.31 -13.38
N ASN A 386 7.01 9.63 -14.36
CA ASN A 386 6.58 10.24 -15.62
C ASN A 386 7.38 9.62 -16.77
N PRO A 387 6.74 8.90 -17.70
CA PRO A 387 7.45 8.27 -18.82
C PRO A 387 8.05 9.26 -19.83
N LEU A 388 7.68 10.54 -19.74
CA LEU A 388 8.12 11.59 -20.65
C LEU A 388 9.29 12.42 -20.12
N THR A 389 9.75 12.17 -18.88
CA THR A 389 10.83 12.93 -18.26
C THR A 389 11.97 12.02 -17.82
N PRO A 390 13.22 12.52 -17.76
CA PRO A 390 14.35 11.79 -17.19
C PRO A 390 14.11 11.41 -15.73
N VAL A 391 14.75 10.33 -15.29
CA VAL A 391 14.83 9.94 -13.89
C VAL A 391 16.00 10.66 -13.24
N TYR A 392 15.76 11.31 -12.12
CA TYR A 392 16.78 11.93 -11.29
C TYR A 392 16.90 11.18 -9.97
N VAL A 393 18.10 11.10 -9.45
CA VAL A 393 18.39 10.39 -8.18
C VAL A 393 17.62 11.03 -7.02
N GLY A 394 17.07 10.19 -6.15
CA GLY A 394 16.50 10.58 -4.85
C GLY A 394 15.03 10.99 -4.85
N GLY A 395 14.44 11.44 -5.98
CA GLY A 395 13.08 11.96 -6.03
C GLY A 395 12.08 11.12 -6.80
N CYS A 396 10.79 11.38 -6.59
CA CYS A 396 9.75 11.07 -7.56
C CYS A 396 9.86 12.04 -8.73
N GLN A 397 9.56 11.60 -9.97
CA GLN A 397 9.76 12.43 -11.16
C GLN A 397 8.83 13.65 -11.22
N GLY A 398 7.71 13.63 -10.48
CA GLY A 398 6.81 14.76 -10.37
C GLY A 398 5.59 14.49 -9.50
N PRO A 399 4.74 15.51 -9.31
CA PRO A 399 3.50 15.36 -8.57
C PRO A 399 2.50 14.49 -9.34
N GLY A 400 1.67 13.75 -8.59
CA GLY A 400 0.57 12.97 -9.14
C GLY A 400 -0.49 13.87 -9.79
N LEU A 401 -0.83 13.61 -11.05
CA LEU A 401 -1.87 14.35 -11.77
C LEU A 401 -3.21 14.33 -11.01
N GLY A 402 -3.94 15.44 -11.08
CA GLY A 402 -5.26 15.57 -10.45
C GLY A 402 -5.25 15.89 -8.96
N ILE A 403 -4.06 16.07 -8.36
CA ILE A 403 -3.88 16.56 -6.99
C ILE A 403 -3.06 17.86 -7.08
N LYS A 404 -3.60 18.97 -6.59
CA LYS A 404 -2.84 20.21 -6.50
C LYS A 404 -1.97 20.18 -5.24
N LEU A 405 -0.77 19.61 -5.41
CA LEU A 405 0.24 19.49 -4.38
C LEU A 405 1.00 20.81 -4.22
N GLU A 406 1.14 21.25 -2.96
CA GLU A 406 1.96 22.39 -2.57
C GLU A 406 2.78 22.03 -1.32
N VAL A 407 3.78 22.87 -1.01
CA VAL A 407 4.63 22.73 0.17
C VAL A 407 4.38 23.93 1.06
N TYR A 408 3.91 23.70 2.28
CA TYR A 408 3.59 24.79 3.21
C TYR A 408 4.63 24.91 4.32
N ASP A 409 4.79 26.14 4.80
CA ASP A 409 5.66 26.44 5.93
C ASP A 409 5.20 25.69 7.19
N GLN A 410 6.07 24.81 7.66
CA GLN A 410 5.81 24.00 8.83
C GLN A 410 5.94 24.78 10.15
N LEU A 411 6.55 25.98 10.13
CA LEU A 411 6.68 26.84 11.32
C LEU A 411 5.35 27.50 11.70
N ILE A 412 4.40 27.57 10.77
CA ILE A 412 3.07 28.14 11.06
C ILE A 412 2.31 27.17 11.98
N GLU A 413 2.03 27.62 13.19
CA GLU A 413 1.15 26.89 14.10
C GLU A 413 -0.25 26.80 13.49
N GLY A 414 -0.76 25.55 13.38
CA GLY A 414 -2.06 25.30 12.84
C GLY A 414 -3.19 25.63 13.82
N GLY A 415 -4.42 25.67 13.28
CA GLY A 415 -5.61 25.86 14.09
C GLY A 415 -6.81 26.34 13.28
N PRO A 416 -7.97 26.50 13.92
CA PRO A 416 -9.19 26.93 13.24
C PRO A 416 -9.01 28.24 12.49
N GLY A 417 -9.30 28.25 11.18
CA GLY A 417 -9.24 29.45 10.32
C GLY A 417 -7.81 29.87 9.94
N VAL A 418 -6.76 29.15 10.36
CA VAL A 418 -5.38 29.49 10.02
C VAL A 418 -5.14 29.24 8.53
N LYS A 419 -4.63 30.26 7.84
CA LYS A 419 -4.20 30.15 6.45
C LYS A 419 -2.75 29.67 6.41
N GLY A 420 -2.51 28.58 5.70
CA GLY A 420 -1.16 28.15 5.42
C GLY A 420 -0.48 29.04 4.39
N GLN A 421 0.83 29.00 4.34
CA GLN A 421 1.64 29.76 3.39
C GLN A 421 2.59 28.80 2.66
N ALA A 422 2.58 28.87 1.33
CA ALA A 422 3.54 28.10 0.53
C ALA A 422 4.95 28.64 0.73
N VAL A 423 5.92 27.72 0.86
CA VAL A 423 7.33 28.06 0.87
C VAL A 423 7.85 28.29 -0.58
N PRO A 424 8.96 28.99 -0.77
CA PRO A 424 9.64 29.08 -2.06
C PRO A 424 9.96 27.67 -2.62
N ILE A 425 9.88 27.52 -3.95
CA ILE A 425 10.22 26.27 -4.61
C ILE A 425 11.68 25.90 -4.29
N GLY A 426 11.91 24.67 -3.84
CA GLY A 426 13.21 24.16 -3.40
C GLY A 426 13.36 24.12 -1.89
N GLU A 427 12.58 24.90 -1.15
CA GLU A 427 12.55 24.82 0.31
C GLU A 427 11.68 23.66 0.79
N PRO A 428 12.08 22.95 1.87
CA PRO A 428 11.30 21.87 2.43
C PRO A 428 10.17 22.37 3.32
N GLY A 429 9.10 21.58 3.41
CA GLY A 429 7.95 21.88 4.26
C GLY A 429 6.91 20.77 4.26
N GLU A 430 5.74 21.08 4.79
CA GLU A 430 4.60 20.18 4.91
C GLU A 430 3.94 19.94 3.55
N LEU A 431 3.73 18.66 3.20
CA LEU A 431 2.94 18.28 2.04
C LEU A 431 1.47 18.61 2.25
N VAL A 432 0.93 19.44 1.37
CA VAL A 432 -0.49 19.78 1.38
C VAL A 432 -1.13 19.61 0.00
N ALA A 433 -2.43 19.32 -0.01
CA ALA A 433 -3.25 19.44 -1.21
C ALA A 433 -4.23 20.62 -1.02
N THR A 434 -4.21 21.56 -1.99
CA THR A 434 -4.91 22.85 -1.87
C THR A 434 -6.16 22.95 -2.75
N LYS A 435 -6.54 21.87 -3.43
CA LYS A 435 -7.78 21.76 -4.20
C LYS A 435 -8.39 20.37 -4.01
N PRO A 436 -9.72 20.28 -4.06
CA PRO A 436 -10.41 19.00 -4.00
C PRO A 436 -9.91 18.01 -5.07
N PHE A 437 -9.82 16.76 -4.71
CA PHE A 437 -9.43 15.67 -5.61
C PHE A 437 -10.40 14.48 -5.44
N PRO A 438 -10.72 13.73 -6.52
CA PRO A 438 -11.82 12.77 -6.51
C PRO A 438 -11.59 11.53 -5.64
N ASN A 439 -10.35 11.20 -5.33
CA ASN A 439 -9.96 10.06 -4.49
C ASN A 439 -9.68 10.44 -3.02
N GLN A 440 -10.13 11.63 -2.60
CA GLN A 440 -10.23 11.96 -1.18
C GLN A 440 -11.13 10.91 -0.50
N PRO A 441 -10.74 10.35 0.68
CA PRO A 441 -11.59 9.39 1.38
C PRO A 441 -12.93 10.00 1.77
N VAL A 442 -13.97 9.17 1.81
CA VAL A 442 -15.35 9.65 2.07
C VAL A 442 -15.53 9.99 3.56
N CYS A 443 -14.96 9.15 4.43
CA CYS A 443 -15.03 9.29 5.89
C CYS A 443 -14.07 8.31 6.56
N PHE A 444 -14.01 8.34 7.88
CA PHE A 444 -13.56 7.19 8.68
C PHE A 444 -14.77 6.39 9.13
N TRP A 445 -14.69 5.06 9.01
CA TRP A 445 -15.76 4.19 9.45
C TRP A 445 -15.97 4.30 10.96
N GLY A 446 -17.23 4.57 11.39
CA GLY A 446 -17.58 4.80 12.78
C GLY A 446 -17.20 6.17 13.34
N ASP A 447 -16.90 7.15 12.47
CA ASP A 447 -16.74 8.56 12.83
C ASP A 447 -17.97 9.36 12.39
N ASP A 448 -19.10 9.13 13.05
CA ASP A 448 -20.40 9.73 12.68
C ASP A 448 -20.38 11.25 12.75
N SER A 449 -19.53 11.82 13.59
CA SER A 449 -19.37 13.29 13.71
C SER A 449 -18.46 13.89 12.63
N GLY A 450 -17.66 13.07 11.94
CA GLY A 450 -16.61 13.52 11.03
C GLY A 450 -15.42 14.18 11.73
N LYS A 451 -15.42 14.22 13.08
CA LYS A 451 -14.40 14.94 13.83
C LYS A 451 -13.01 14.31 13.70
N LYS A 452 -12.89 12.99 13.76
CA LYS A 452 -11.60 12.30 13.62
C LYS A 452 -11.02 12.50 12.22
N TYR A 453 -11.88 12.50 11.21
CA TYR A 453 -11.51 12.77 9.82
C TYR A 453 -11.01 14.20 9.67
N PHE A 454 -11.75 15.18 10.18
CA PHE A 454 -11.35 16.59 10.17
C PHE A 454 -10.02 16.81 10.91
N ASP A 455 -9.90 16.28 12.13
CA ASP A 455 -8.69 16.40 12.95
C ASP A 455 -7.45 15.79 12.25
N ALA A 456 -7.64 14.72 11.47
CA ALA A 456 -6.55 14.05 10.79
C ALA A 456 -5.98 14.82 9.58
N TYR A 457 -6.82 15.58 8.87
CA TYR A 457 -6.44 16.15 7.58
C TYR A 457 -6.65 17.65 7.44
N PHE A 458 -7.54 18.27 8.24
CA PHE A 458 -7.99 19.67 8.04
C PHE A 458 -7.83 20.56 9.27
N ALA A 459 -7.45 20.01 10.42
CA ALA A 459 -7.33 20.78 11.66
C ALA A 459 -6.19 21.81 11.63
N ARG A 460 -5.19 21.61 10.77
CA ARG A 460 -4.00 22.46 10.73
C ARG A 460 -4.21 23.74 9.93
N PHE A 461 -4.72 23.62 8.72
CA PHE A 461 -4.92 24.75 7.83
C PHE A 461 -6.36 24.76 7.27
N ASP A 462 -6.95 25.94 7.20
CA ASP A 462 -8.34 26.14 6.78
C ASP A 462 -8.56 25.69 5.33
N ASP A 463 -9.39 24.66 5.14
CA ASP A 463 -9.78 24.08 3.85
C ASP A 463 -8.60 23.51 3.03
N VAL A 464 -7.57 23.03 3.71
CA VAL A 464 -6.36 22.46 3.08
C VAL A 464 -6.09 21.07 3.66
N TRP A 465 -5.95 20.08 2.78
CA TRP A 465 -5.54 18.74 3.16
C TRP A 465 -4.06 18.73 3.59
N THR A 466 -3.81 18.38 4.82
CA THR A 466 -2.47 18.20 5.39
C THR A 466 -2.17 16.70 5.53
N HIS A 467 -1.11 16.23 4.87
CA HIS A 467 -0.86 14.78 4.79
C HIS A 467 0.04 14.24 5.91
N GLY A 468 0.89 15.09 6.46
CA GLY A 468 1.87 14.70 7.46
C GLY A 468 3.17 14.15 6.86
N ASP A 469 3.48 14.46 5.61
CA ASP A 469 4.77 14.21 4.99
C ASP A 469 5.57 15.50 4.86
N PHE A 470 6.90 15.40 5.02
CA PHE A 470 7.84 16.50 4.82
C PHE A 470 8.52 16.32 3.47
N ILE A 471 8.35 17.30 2.59
CA ILE A 471 8.79 17.22 1.20
C ILE A 471 9.47 18.51 0.73
N SER A 472 10.20 18.40 -0.39
CA SER A 472 10.57 19.55 -1.21
C SER A 472 10.28 19.30 -2.68
N ILE A 473 10.11 20.37 -3.47
CA ILE A 473 9.94 20.28 -4.92
C ILE A 473 11.17 20.89 -5.58
N HIS A 474 11.85 20.11 -6.41
CA HIS A 474 13.10 20.56 -7.06
C HIS A 474 12.81 21.72 -8.04
N PRO A 475 13.52 22.86 -7.95
CA PRO A 475 13.17 24.08 -8.69
C PRO A 475 13.36 23.97 -10.21
N VAL A 476 14.20 23.05 -10.67
CA VAL A 476 14.49 22.88 -12.10
C VAL A 476 13.71 21.70 -12.69
N THR A 477 13.70 20.55 -11.99
CA THR A 477 13.11 19.32 -12.54
C THR A 477 11.63 19.15 -12.22
N GLY A 478 11.12 19.84 -11.18
CA GLY A 478 9.77 19.63 -10.64
C GLY A 478 9.62 18.31 -9.87
N GLY A 479 10.70 17.56 -9.69
CA GLY A 479 10.72 16.30 -8.93
C GLY A 479 10.33 16.53 -7.47
N VAL A 480 9.60 15.57 -6.88
CA VAL A 480 9.14 15.63 -5.49
C VAL A 480 10.01 14.74 -4.63
N TYR A 481 10.68 15.33 -3.66
CA TYR A 481 11.56 14.64 -2.73
C TYR A 481 10.86 14.47 -1.39
N PHE A 482 10.66 13.22 -0.97
CA PHE A 482 10.07 12.88 0.31
C PHE A 482 11.21 12.73 1.34
N LEU A 483 11.22 13.63 2.31
CA LEU A 483 12.30 13.77 3.30
C LEU A 483 11.97 13.07 4.63
N GLY A 484 10.75 12.55 4.77
CA GLY A 484 10.27 11.82 5.93
C GLY A 484 8.82 12.19 6.29
N ARG A 485 8.40 11.77 7.47
CA ARG A 485 7.09 12.18 8.01
C ARG A 485 7.23 13.55 8.67
N ALA A 486 6.20 14.39 8.53
CA ALA A 486 6.16 15.70 9.19
C ALA A 486 6.02 15.56 10.72
N ASP A 487 5.44 14.47 11.18
CA ASP A 487 5.35 14.07 12.59
C ASP A 487 6.65 13.39 13.10
N GLY A 488 7.52 12.91 12.21
CA GLY A 488 8.88 12.43 12.46
C GLY A 488 9.97 13.44 12.08
N VAL A 489 9.61 14.70 11.82
CA VAL A 489 10.58 15.78 11.59
C VAL A 489 11.24 16.15 12.89
N LEU A 490 12.56 16.00 12.90
CA LEU A 490 13.42 16.36 13.99
C LEU A 490 13.60 17.88 14.03
N ASN A 491 13.50 18.47 15.23
CA ASN A 491 13.57 19.93 15.39
C ASN A 491 14.47 20.35 16.56
N PRO A 492 15.71 19.85 16.64
CA PRO A 492 16.60 20.29 17.71
C PRO A 492 16.97 21.77 17.54
N SER A 493 16.80 22.55 18.60
CA SER A 493 17.15 23.97 18.65
C SER A 493 16.49 24.82 17.55
N GLY A 494 15.27 24.46 17.14
CA GLY A 494 14.49 25.20 16.15
C GLY A 494 14.93 24.99 14.71
N VAL A 495 15.84 24.05 14.43
CA VAL A 495 16.21 23.67 13.06
C VAL A 495 15.61 22.34 12.71
N ARG A 496 14.74 22.35 11.70
CA ARG A 496 13.99 21.20 11.25
C ARG A 496 14.75 20.48 10.15
N PHE A 497 14.76 19.13 10.21
CA PHE A 497 15.27 18.25 9.17
C PHE A 497 14.58 16.89 9.24
N GLY A 498 14.54 16.18 8.12
CA GLY A 498 13.97 14.84 8.04
C GLY A 498 14.93 13.78 8.59
N SER A 499 14.41 12.79 9.30
CA SER A 499 15.18 11.62 9.74
C SER A 499 15.88 10.90 8.58
N ALA A 500 15.30 10.96 7.37
CA ALA A 500 15.89 10.44 6.14
C ALA A 500 17.29 10.99 5.83
N GLU A 501 17.60 12.22 6.21
CA GLU A 501 18.93 12.81 6.01
C GLU A 501 20.00 12.08 6.84
N ILE A 502 19.65 11.67 8.07
CA ILE A 502 20.53 10.85 8.91
C ILE A 502 20.65 9.43 8.34
N TYR A 503 19.54 8.83 7.89
CA TYR A 503 19.55 7.48 7.33
C TYR A 503 20.45 7.39 6.10
N SER A 504 20.40 8.37 5.20
CA SER A 504 21.26 8.41 4.01
C SER A 504 22.75 8.38 4.38
N VAL A 505 23.15 9.10 5.43
CA VAL A 505 24.54 9.08 5.91
C VAL A 505 24.92 7.72 6.48
N ILE A 506 24.00 7.08 7.26
CA ILE A 506 24.25 5.75 7.83
C ILE A 506 24.42 4.72 6.72
N GLU A 507 23.52 4.70 5.77
CA GLU A 507 23.56 3.75 4.63
C GLU A 507 24.82 3.93 3.79
N ALA A 508 25.17 5.17 3.42
CA ALA A 508 26.30 5.45 2.56
C ALA A 508 27.67 5.13 3.19
N HIS A 509 27.81 5.28 4.51
CA HIS A 509 29.13 5.23 5.15
C HIS A 509 29.30 4.14 6.19
N PHE A 510 28.21 3.57 6.68
CA PHE A 510 28.22 2.56 7.75
C PHE A 510 27.46 1.30 7.37
N GLY A 511 27.03 1.18 6.13
CA GLY A 511 26.31 0.01 5.60
C GLY A 511 27.06 -1.33 5.78
N ASP A 512 28.38 -1.33 5.97
CA ASP A 512 29.17 -2.53 6.27
C ASP A 512 29.09 -2.98 7.73
N GLU A 513 28.72 -2.08 8.64
CA GLU A 513 28.68 -2.32 10.09
C GLU A 513 27.23 -2.32 10.62
N VAL A 514 26.40 -1.42 10.09
CA VAL A 514 25.02 -1.21 10.51
C VAL A 514 24.07 -1.87 9.51
N GLN A 515 23.15 -2.66 10.03
CA GLN A 515 22.13 -3.33 9.23
C GLN A 515 20.94 -2.41 8.95
N ASP A 516 20.52 -1.64 9.97
CA ASP A 516 19.38 -0.73 9.91
C ASP A 516 19.47 0.32 11.01
N SER A 517 18.72 1.42 10.91
CA SER A 517 18.72 2.47 11.90
C SER A 517 17.35 3.13 12.05
N ILE A 518 17.07 3.65 13.24
CA ILE A 518 15.90 4.50 13.50
C ILE A 518 16.31 5.73 14.29
N CYS A 519 15.82 6.89 13.85
CA CYS A 519 16.09 8.18 14.45
C CYS A 519 14.78 8.81 14.93
N VAL A 520 14.74 9.23 16.18
CA VAL A 520 13.57 9.81 16.82
C VAL A 520 13.91 11.12 17.53
N GLY A 521 12.98 12.06 17.51
CA GLY A 521 13.03 13.27 18.33
C GLY A 521 12.39 13.00 19.68
N GLN A 522 13.17 13.14 20.76
CA GLN A 522 12.67 12.99 22.12
C GLN A 522 12.52 14.36 22.78
N ARG A 523 11.31 14.67 23.24
CA ARG A 523 11.03 15.86 24.07
C ARG A 523 10.19 15.45 25.28
N ARG A 524 10.79 15.54 26.46
CA ARG A 524 10.11 15.28 27.73
C ARG A 524 9.43 16.56 28.23
N PRO A 525 8.43 16.49 29.13
CA PRO A 525 7.74 17.67 29.65
C PRO A 525 8.64 18.73 30.28
N LYS A 526 9.83 18.34 30.74
CA LYS A 526 10.83 19.24 31.36
C LYS A 526 11.97 19.64 30.44
N ASP A 527 12.02 19.11 29.23
CA ASP A 527 13.09 19.42 28.29
C ASP A 527 12.81 20.78 27.64
N THR A 528 13.81 21.63 27.59
CA THR A 528 13.75 22.94 26.93
C THR A 528 13.89 22.81 25.42
N ASP A 529 14.38 21.66 24.91
CA ASP A 529 14.66 21.41 23.51
C ASP A 529 14.45 19.93 23.17
N GLU A 530 14.28 19.64 21.88
CA GLU A 530 14.21 18.27 21.35
C GLU A 530 15.60 17.64 21.30
N SER A 531 15.70 16.41 21.73
CA SER A 531 16.93 15.62 21.66
C SER A 531 16.80 14.59 20.54
N VAL A 532 17.69 14.64 19.57
CA VAL A 532 17.79 13.63 18.51
C VAL A 532 18.43 12.37 19.07
N VAL A 533 17.73 11.25 18.97
CA VAL A 533 18.18 9.92 19.42
C VAL A 533 18.24 8.98 18.23
N LEU A 534 19.37 8.35 18.02
CA LEU A 534 19.60 7.38 16.94
C LEU A 534 19.81 5.99 17.53
N PHE A 535 19.06 5.02 17.04
CA PHE A 535 19.25 3.60 17.35
C PHE A 535 19.85 2.90 16.14
N LEU A 536 20.86 2.06 16.37
CA LEU A 536 21.56 1.29 15.34
C LEU A 536 21.34 -0.20 15.58
N LEU A 537 20.83 -0.88 14.55
CA LEU A 537 20.81 -2.34 14.49
C LEU A 537 22.10 -2.81 13.81
N MET A 538 22.94 -3.51 14.55
CA MET A 538 24.23 -3.95 14.05
C MET A 538 24.09 -5.15 13.11
N LYS A 539 24.95 -5.25 12.08
CA LYS A 539 25.06 -6.47 11.28
C LYS A 539 25.58 -7.65 12.10
N PRO A 540 25.22 -8.91 11.75
CA PRO A 540 25.76 -10.08 12.41
C PRO A 540 27.28 -10.07 12.45
N GLY A 541 27.84 -10.29 13.65
CA GLY A 541 29.30 -10.30 13.88
C GLY A 541 29.95 -8.91 14.03
N LYS A 542 29.21 -7.82 13.85
CA LYS A 542 29.68 -6.45 14.11
C LYS A 542 29.32 -6.05 15.54
N LYS A 543 30.16 -5.20 16.15
CA LYS A 543 29.96 -4.77 17.54
C LYS A 543 29.71 -3.27 17.59
N PHE A 544 28.70 -2.89 18.35
CA PHE A 544 28.50 -1.50 18.74
C PHE A 544 29.66 -1.01 19.62
N SER A 545 30.19 0.16 19.35
CA SER A 545 31.32 0.73 20.08
C SER A 545 31.27 2.25 20.16
N GLN A 546 31.93 2.84 21.12
CA GLN A 546 32.08 4.30 21.23
C GLN A 546 32.85 4.91 20.05
N ASP A 547 33.74 4.14 19.41
CA ASP A 547 34.42 4.54 18.21
C ASP A 547 33.42 4.67 17.03
N LEU A 548 32.55 3.68 16.86
CA LEU A 548 31.47 3.75 15.86
C LEU A 548 30.57 4.98 16.10
N VAL A 549 30.14 5.20 17.34
CA VAL A 549 29.33 6.37 17.70
C VAL A 549 30.01 7.67 17.33
N LYS A 550 31.30 7.79 17.59
CA LYS A 550 32.11 8.98 17.24
C LYS A 550 32.16 9.16 15.71
N ARG A 551 32.49 8.11 14.96
CA ARG A 551 32.56 8.15 13.49
C ARG A 551 31.22 8.54 12.87
N VAL A 552 30.11 7.97 13.36
CA VAL A 552 28.74 8.30 12.91
C VAL A 552 28.45 9.78 13.15
N ARG A 553 28.70 10.28 14.35
CA ARG A 553 28.47 11.70 14.68
C ARG A 553 29.32 12.65 13.84
N ASP A 554 30.61 12.34 13.68
CA ASP A 554 31.53 13.16 12.89
C ASP A 554 31.12 13.19 11.41
N ARG A 555 30.64 12.06 10.87
CA ARG A 555 30.17 11.97 9.49
C ARG A 555 28.88 12.75 9.28
N ILE A 556 27.89 12.62 10.14
CA ILE A 556 26.65 13.38 10.10
C ILE A 556 26.93 14.89 10.20
N ALA A 557 27.83 15.30 11.11
CA ALA A 557 28.21 16.71 11.24
C ALA A 557 28.84 17.27 9.96
N LYS A 558 29.59 16.43 9.22
CA LYS A 558 30.30 16.82 8.00
C LYS A 558 29.37 16.90 6.80
N GLU A 559 28.47 15.94 6.63
CA GLU A 559 27.64 15.79 5.42
C GLU A 559 26.30 16.54 5.51
N CYS A 560 25.73 16.63 6.70
CA CYS A 560 24.50 17.41 6.92
C CYS A 560 24.84 18.75 7.63
N SER A 561 24.84 18.73 8.95
CA SER A 561 25.29 19.85 9.78
C SER A 561 25.48 19.40 11.23
N LYS A 562 26.11 20.26 12.06
CA LYS A 562 26.24 20.01 13.51
C LYS A 562 24.88 19.82 14.22
N ARG A 563 23.81 20.32 13.65
CA ARG A 563 22.45 20.27 14.21
C ARG A 563 21.74 18.93 13.94
N HIS A 564 22.19 18.19 12.93
CA HIS A 564 21.71 16.84 12.64
C HIS A 564 22.33 15.78 13.53
N VAL A 565 23.40 16.14 14.27
CA VAL A 565 24.16 15.17 15.06
C VAL A 565 23.30 14.64 16.21
N PRO A 566 23.03 13.32 16.28
CA PRO A 566 22.26 12.75 17.37
C PRO A 566 22.92 13.02 18.72
N LYS A 567 22.11 13.49 19.68
CA LYS A 567 22.56 13.68 21.06
C LYS A 567 22.90 12.34 21.70
N TYR A 568 22.12 11.31 21.38
CA TYR A 568 22.33 9.96 21.86
C TYR A 568 22.35 8.98 20.69
N VAL A 569 23.23 7.99 20.77
CA VAL A 569 23.30 6.87 19.82
C VAL A 569 23.35 5.59 20.64
N PHE A 570 22.43 4.68 20.39
CA PHE A 570 22.29 3.42 21.10
C PHE A 570 22.31 2.24 20.13
N GLU A 571 22.71 1.07 20.63
CA GLU A 571 22.45 -0.19 19.97
C GLU A 571 21.03 -0.66 20.25
N THR A 572 20.39 -1.27 19.27
CA THR A 572 19.10 -1.96 19.43
C THR A 572 19.20 -3.39 18.92
N PRO A 573 18.60 -4.38 19.62
CA PRO A 573 18.59 -5.76 19.15
C PRO A 573 17.69 -5.96 17.93
N GLU A 574 16.69 -5.09 17.77
CA GLU A 574 15.78 -5.09 16.61
C GLU A 574 15.24 -3.69 16.38
N ILE A 575 14.92 -3.39 15.14
CA ILE A 575 14.08 -2.23 14.82
C ILE A 575 12.67 -2.76 14.66
N PRO A 576 11.70 -2.28 15.48
CA PRO A 576 10.33 -2.75 15.41
C PRO A 576 9.79 -2.55 13.99
N VAL A 577 9.61 -3.64 13.26
CA VAL A 577 8.95 -3.64 11.95
C VAL A 577 7.47 -3.84 12.24
N ARG A 578 6.66 -2.82 12.07
CA ARG A 578 5.24 -3.10 11.93
C ARG A 578 5.07 -3.96 10.68
N SER A 579 4.25 -4.98 10.78
CA SER A 579 3.92 -5.93 9.71
C SER A 579 3.21 -5.29 8.50
N VAL A 580 3.22 -3.98 8.40
CA VAL A 580 2.96 -3.17 7.21
C VAL A 580 3.74 -1.88 7.41
N GLN A 581 4.68 -1.62 6.54
CA GLN A 581 5.57 -0.47 6.46
C GLN A 581 4.93 0.88 6.82
N GLN A 582 4.83 1.18 8.10
CA GLN A 582 4.67 2.54 8.59
C GLN A 582 5.76 2.78 9.62
N ASN A 583 6.46 3.90 9.44
CA ASN A 583 7.58 4.31 10.26
C ASN A 583 7.30 4.15 11.75
N VAL A 584 8.19 3.44 12.42
CA VAL A 584 8.14 3.07 13.84
C VAL A 584 8.52 4.26 14.74
N GLU A 585 8.82 5.42 14.15
CA GLU A 585 9.31 6.62 14.87
C GLU A 585 8.38 7.04 16.02
N SER A 586 7.07 6.79 15.92
CA SER A 586 6.10 7.12 16.97
C SER A 586 5.94 6.05 18.07
N THR A 587 6.60 4.89 17.96
CA THR A 587 6.38 3.77 18.89
C THR A 587 7.51 3.61 19.92
N VAL A 588 8.62 4.32 19.75
CA VAL A 588 9.82 4.25 20.60
C VAL A 588 9.85 5.36 21.68
N CYS A 589 8.84 6.22 21.73
CA CYS A 589 8.72 7.28 22.76
C CYS A 589 7.83 6.86 23.91
#